data_bbf89b2bc0896a556c5ceaf721bd54cb
#
_entry.id   bbf89b2bc0896a556c5ceaf721bd54cb
#
_cell.length_a   1.000
_cell.length_b   1.000
_cell.length_c   1.000
_cell.angle_alpha   90.00
_cell.angle_beta   90.00
_cell.angle_gamma   90.00
#
_symmetry.space_group_name_H-M   'P 1'
#
loop_
_entity.id
_entity.type
_entity.pdbx_description
1 polymer ?
#
loop_
_entity_poly.entity_id
_entity_poly.type
_entity_poly.pdbx_seq_one_letter_code
_entity_poly.pdbx_strand_id
1 'polypeptide(L)'
;FKWRKGTISDLGTVVGGSTPSKSKPEYYTEHGIAWITPKDLSVNKSKFIAHGENDITELGLKNSSASIMPEGTVLFSSRAPIGYIAIAAGEVTTNQGFKSVVPKSEIGTPFVYYFLKNALPTIEGMASGSTFKEVSGSTMKDVPALIPDSETLAKFNEFCGPLFGQQQMLERQNQSLAALRDSLLPKLMS
;
A
#
# COMPACT_ATOMS: atom_id res chain seq x y z
N PHE A 1 10.91 6.90 -28.20
CA PHE A 1 10.20 6.94 -26.92
C PHE A 1 10.08 8.40 -26.47
N LYS A 2 8.85 8.92 -26.38
CA LYS A 2 8.60 10.28 -25.87
C LYS A 2 8.29 10.21 -24.37
N TRP A 3 9.30 9.93 -23.57
CA TRP A 3 9.17 9.93 -22.12
C TRP A 3 9.41 11.34 -21.59
N ARG A 4 8.60 11.77 -20.61
CA ARG A 4 8.74 13.08 -19.98
C ARG A 4 9.29 12.96 -18.57
N LYS A 5 10.06 13.97 -18.14
CA LYS A 5 10.45 14.12 -16.75
C LYS A 5 9.27 14.64 -15.93
N GLY A 6 9.11 14.13 -14.73
CA GLY A 6 8.10 14.53 -13.76
C GLY A 6 8.48 14.07 -12.37
N THR A 7 7.48 13.92 -11.50
CA THR A 7 7.64 13.48 -10.13
C THR A 7 6.53 12.48 -9.77
N ILE A 8 6.58 11.90 -8.56
CA ILE A 8 5.49 11.02 -8.07
C ILE A 8 4.14 11.74 -8.09
N SER A 9 4.09 13.06 -7.88
CA SER A 9 2.84 13.85 -7.99
C SER A 9 2.18 13.78 -9.38
N ASP A 10 2.97 13.51 -10.41
CA ASP A 10 2.45 13.29 -11.76
C ASP A 10 1.88 11.87 -11.95
N LEU A 11 2.34 10.92 -11.16
CA LEU A 11 1.89 9.51 -11.22
C LEU A 11 0.60 9.29 -10.44
N GLY A 12 0.40 10.03 -9.36
CA GLY A 12 -0.74 9.83 -8.48
C GLY A 12 -0.78 10.82 -7.32
N THR A 13 -1.75 10.63 -6.45
CA THR A 13 -1.91 11.42 -5.22
C THR A 13 -1.18 10.74 -4.08
N VAL A 14 -0.25 11.43 -3.43
CA VAL A 14 0.44 10.95 -2.24
C VAL A 14 -0.46 11.17 -1.03
N VAL A 15 -0.78 10.09 -0.31
CA VAL A 15 -1.64 10.09 0.87
C VAL A 15 -0.85 9.57 2.07
N GLY A 16 -0.82 10.35 3.14
CA GLY A 16 -0.30 9.91 4.44
C GLY A 16 -1.39 9.21 5.23
N GLY A 17 -0.97 8.45 6.25
CA GLY A 17 -1.89 7.81 7.18
C GLY A 17 -1.89 8.47 8.55
N SER A 18 -2.73 7.96 9.44
CA SER A 18 -2.87 8.41 10.83
C SER A 18 -3.20 7.24 11.75
N THR A 19 -2.83 7.39 13.02
CA THR A 19 -3.17 6.43 14.08
C THR A 19 -4.24 7.07 14.97
N PRO A 20 -5.45 6.51 15.02
CA PRO A 20 -6.43 6.90 16.04
C PRO A 20 -5.86 6.72 17.45
N SER A 21 -6.33 7.49 18.42
CA SER A 21 -5.81 7.42 19.78
C SER A 21 -5.90 6.00 20.34
N LYS A 22 -4.75 5.41 20.70
CA LYS A 22 -4.67 4.07 21.30
C LYS A 22 -5.28 3.99 22.72
N SER A 23 -5.47 5.14 23.37
CA SER A 23 -6.15 5.20 24.67
C SER A 23 -7.68 5.06 24.58
N LYS A 24 -8.20 4.93 23.37
CA LYS A 24 -9.61 4.81 23.03
C LYS A 24 -9.89 3.46 22.35
N PRO A 25 -10.12 2.38 23.11
CA PRO A 25 -10.38 1.05 22.53
C PRO A 25 -11.55 1.04 21.55
N GLU A 26 -12.55 1.90 21.74
CA GLU A 26 -13.72 2.07 20.88
C GLU A 26 -13.38 2.56 19.46
N TYR A 27 -12.14 2.99 19.20
CA TYR A 27 -11.67 3.37 17.87
C TYR A 27 -11.19 2.19 17.04
N TYR A 28 -11.05 1.00 17.65
CA TYR A 28 -10.53 -0.21 17.04
C TYR A 28 -11.54 -1.34 17.07
N THR A 29 -11.46 -2.25 16.10
CA THR A 29 -12.34 -3.41 16.00
C THR A 29 -11.63 -4.53 15.20
N GLU A 30 -12.15 -5.76 15.29
CA GLU A 30 -11.69 -6.87 14.44
C GLU A 30 -12.28 -6.82 13.03
N HIS A 31 -13.45 -6.20 12.88
CA HIS A 31 -14.16 -6.08 11.60
C HIS A 31 -14.70 -4.66 11.42
N GLY A 32 -14.07 -3.87 10.58
CA GLY A 32 -14.43 -2.49 10.33
C GLY A 32 -13.74 -1.94 9.08
N ILE A 33 -13.25 -0.71 9.19
CA ILE A 33 -12.48 -0.05 8.13
C ILE A 33 -11.04 -0.57 8.20
N ALA A 34 -10.56 -1.17 7.13
CA ALA A 34 -9.21 -1.73 7.06
C ALA A 34 -8.15 -0.66 7.39
N TRP A 35 -7.29 -0.96 8.36
CA TRP A 35 -6.23 -0.07 8.82
C TRP A 35 -4.89 -0.81 8.83
N ILE A 36 -4.02 -0.44 7.90
CA ILE A 36 -2.77 -1.14 7.62
C ILE A 36 -1.61 -0.43 8.29
N THR A 37 -0.69 -1.21 8.85
CA THR A 37 0.56 -0.74 9.46
C THR A 37 1.78 -1.36 8.77
N PRO A 38 3.00 -0.80 8.91
CA PRO A 38 4.20 -1.43 8.38
C PRO A 38 4.45 -2.83 8.97
N LYS A 39 4.00 -3.10 10.21
CA LYS A 39 4.06 -4.42 10.83
C LYS A 39 3.28 -5.44 9.99
N ASP A 40 2.09 -5.09 9.50
CA ASP A 40 1.28 -5.98 8.69
C ASP A 40 2.01 -6.38 7.40
N LEU A 41 2.69 -5.44 6.75
CA LEU A 41 3.50 -5.71 5.56
C LEU A 41 4.80 -6.46 5.89
N SER A 42 5.28 -6.41 7.14
CA SER A 42 6.44 -7.20 7.57
C SER A 42 6.10 -8.69 7.72
N VAL A 43 4.88 -9.00 8.11
CA VAL A 43 4.36 -10.36 8.32
C VAL A 43 3.76 -10.92 7.04
N ASN A 44 2.87 -10.17 6.42
CA ASN A 44 2.24 -10.56 5.15
C ASN A 44 3.08 -10.05 3.97
N LYS A 45 3.74 -10.98 3.26
CA LYS A 45 4.58 -10.69 2.09
C LYS A 45 3.81 -10.73 0.76
N SER A 46 2.50 -10.88 0.78
CA SER A 46 1.66 -10.84 -0.41
C SER A 46 1.75 -9.46 -1.09
N LYS A 47 1.58 -9.45 -2.42
CA LYS A 47 1.52 -8.20 -3.18
C LYS A 47 0.25 -7.42 -2.87
N PHE A 48 -0.85 -8.12 -2.60
CA PHE A 48 -2.16 -7.53 -2.29
C PHE A 48 -2.51 -7.69 -0.82
N ILE A 49 -3.05 -6.63 -0.21
CA ILE A 49 -3.48 -6.63 1.18
C ILE A 49 -4.86 -6.01 1.31
N ALA A 50 -5.78 -6.70 2.01
CA ALA A 50 -7.13 -6.22 2.27
C ALA A 50 -7.30 -5.71 3.70
N HIS A 51 -6.67 -6.35 4.69
CA HIS A 51 -6.76 -6.00 6.11
C HIS A 51 -5.41 -6.15 6.80
N GLY A 52 -5.22 -5.42 7.90
CA GLY A 52 -4.13 -5.61 8.84
C GLY A 52 -4.54 -6.47 10.04
N GLU A 53 -3.77 -6.37 11.11
CA GLU A 53 -4.05 -7.04 12.39
C GLU A 53 -5.30 -6.47 13.08
N ASN A 54 -5.57 -5.18 12.91
CA ASN A 54 -6.71 -4.49 13.47
C ASN A 54 -7.34 -3.56 12.43
N ASP A 55 -8.65 -3.46 12.47
CA ASP A 55 -9.41 -2.45 11.75
C ASP A 55 -9.74 -1.27 12.66
N ILE A 56 -10.20 -0.15 12.10
CA ILE A 56 -10.71 0.99 12.85
C ILE A 56 -12.22 1.14 12.66
N THR A 57 -12.87 1.72 13.67
CA THR A 57 -14.29 2.03 13.60
C THR A 57 -14.51 3.35 12.86
N GLU A 58 -15.76 3.62 12.47
CA GLU A 58 -16.19 4.93 11.96
C GLU A 58 -15.83 6.07 12.94
N LEU A 59 -15.93 5.79 14.24
CA LEU A 59 -15.56 6.75 15.27
C LEU A 59 -14.06 7.01 15.29
N GLY A 60 -13.24 5.96 15.13
CA GLY A 60 -11.79 6.07 15.00
C GLY A 60 -11.38 6.85 13.76
N LEU A 61 -12.03 6.60 12.63
CA LEU A 61 -11.82 7.37 11.40
C LEU A 61 -12.12 8.85 11.60
N LYS A 62 -13.31 9.19 12.14
CA LYS A 62 -13.75 10.58 12.37
C LYS A 62 -12.86 11.35 13.34
N ASN A 63 -12.26 10.67 14.32
CA ASN A 63 -11.39 11.26 15.33
C ASN A 63 -9.89 11.13 15.01
N SER A 64 -9.54 10.88 13.76
CA SER A 64 -8.17 10.84 13.27
C SER A 64 -8.04 11.56 11.93
N SER A 65 -6.79 11.74 11.47
CA SER A 65 -6.51 12.26 10.12
C SER A 65 -6.33 11.13 9.10
N ALA A 66 -6.80 9.92 9.41
CA ALA A 66 -6.76 8.80 8.48
C ALA A 66 -7.71 9.06 7.31
N SER A 67 -7.27 8.74 6.11
CA SER A 67 -8.06 8.89 4.88
C SER A 67 -8.28 7.52 4.25
N ILE A 68 -9.51 7.24 3.84
CA ILE A 68 -9.83 6.04 3.06
C ILE A 68 -9.22 6.21 1.67
N MET A 69 -8.47 5.21 1.25
CA MET A 69 -7.88 5.12 -0.09
C MET A 69 -8.56 3.99 -0.86
N PRO A 70 -8.77 4.16 -2.18
CA PRO A 70 -9.47 3.16 -2.99
C PRO A 70 -8.60 1.91 -3.24
N GLU A 71 -9.26 0.82 -3.66
CA GLU A 71 -8.61 -0.36 -4.23
C GLU A 71 -7.61 0.05 -5.33
N GLY A 72 -6.49 -0.65 -5.42
CA GLY A 72 -5.42 -0.36 -6.37
C GLY A 72 -4.43 0.71 -5.89
N THR A 73 -4.65 1.33 -4.73
CA THR A 73 -3.66 2.22 -4.11
C THR A 73 -2.38 1.44 -3.82
N VAL A 74 -1.24 2.03 -4.16
CA VAL A 74 0.07 1.43 -3.84
C VAL A 74 0.51 1.95 -2.47
N LEU A 75 0.48 1.07 -1.48
CA LEU A 75 0.93 1.34 -0.13
C LEU A 75 2.45 1.32 -0.08
N PHE A 76 3.04 2.35 0.53
CA PHE A 76 4.49 2.47 0.63
C PHE A 76 4.87 2.95 2.04
N SER A 77 5.65 2.13 2.78
CA SER A 77 6.12 2.54 4.11
C SER A 77 7.20 3.60 3.99
N SER A 78 7.02 4.69 4.71
CA SER A 78 7.93 5.84 4.71
C SER A 78 8.96 5.82 5.82
N ARG A 79 8.85 4.85 6.75
CA ARG A 79 9.76 4.67 7.90
C ARG A 79 9.65 3.28 8.50
N ALA A 80 10.66 2.86 9.22
CA ALA A 80 10.75 1.70 10.13
C ALA A 80 10.29 0.34 9.59
N PRO A 81 10.78 -0.14 8.45
CA PRO A 81 11.71 0.44 7.48
C PRO A 81 11.00 1.20 6.36
N ILE A 82 11.77 1.99 5.58
CA ILE A 82 11.32 2.53 4.30
C ILE A 82 11.23 1.40 3.29
N GLY A 83 10.18 1.39 2.45
CA GLY A 83 10.13 0.55 1.25
C GLY A 83 9.37 -0.76 1.37
N TYR A 84 8.64 -1.00 2.46
CA TYR A 84 7.58 -2.02 2.38
C TYR A 84 6.49 -1.54 1.42
N ILE A 85 6.11 -2.40 0.49
CA ILE A 85 5.20 -2.07 -0.59
C ILE A 85 4.14 -3.16 -0.75
N ALA A 86 2.89 -2.76 -0.89
CA ALA A 86 1.76 -3.63 -1.23
C ALA A 86 0.71 -2.85 -2.01
N ILE A 87 -0.25 -3.55 -2.59
CA ILE A 87 -1.40 -2.97 -3.30
C ILE A 87 -2.64 -3.20 -2.45
N ALA A 88 -3.43 -2.17 -2.25
CA ALA A 88 -4.72 -2.27 -1.58
C ALA A 88 -5.69 -3.15 -2.39
N ALA A 89 -6.17 -4.23 -1.78
CA ALA A 89 -7.12 -5.18 -2.39
C ALA A 89 -8.59 -4.79 -2.18
N GLY A 90 -8.83 -3.62 -1.64
CA GLY A 90 -10.10 -2.98 -1.36
C GLY A 90 -9.85 -1.58 -0.80
N GLU A 91 -10.86 -0.93 -0.25
CA GLU A 91 -10.70 0.33 0.46
C GLU A 91 -9.90 0.12 1.75
N VAL A 92 -8.88 0.94 1.98
CA VAL A 92 -8.01 0.86 3.16
C VAL A 92 -7.66 2.23 3.72
N THR A 93 -7.31 2.26 4.99
CA THR A 93 -6.59 3.34 5.65
C THR A 93 -5.23 2.84 6.12
N THR A 94 -4.33 3.74 6.51
CA THR A 94 -3.00 3.38 7.02
C THR A 94 -2.64 4.21 8.24
N ASN A 95 -1.65 3.74 9.00
CA ASN A 95 -1.04 4.57 10.03
C ASN A 95 -0.09 5.61 9.41
N GLN A 96 0.46 6.51 10.23
CA GLN A 96 1.37 7.58 9.80
C GLN A 96 2.71 7.08 9.21
N GLY A 97 3.01 5.79 9.32
CA GLY A 97 4.22 5.19 8.74
C GLY A 97 4.17 4.99 7.23
N PHE A 98 3.11 5.44 6.58
CA PHE A 98 2.94 5.32 5.13
C PHE A 98 2.92 6.68 4.43
N LYS A 99 3.41 6.69 3.20
CA LYS A 99 3.19 7.71 2.17
C LYS A 99 2.79 6.95 0.91
N SER A 100 1.52 6.57 0.86
CA SER A 100 0.95 5.75 -0.22
C SER A 100 0.65 6.59 -1.45
N VAL A 101 0.56 5.95 -2.61
CA VAL A 101 0.23 6.62 -3.87
C VAL A 101 -1.07 6.05 -4.42
N VAL A 102 -2.08 6.90 -4.56
CA VAL A 102 -3.30 6.61 -5.31
C VAL A 102 -3.00 6.90 -6.78
N PRO A 103 -2.87 5.88 -7.66
CA PRO A 103 -2.48 6.11 -9.04
C PRO A 103 -3.54 6.92 -9.80
N LYS A 104 -3.09 7.80 -10.71
CA LYS A 104 -3.99 8.35 -11.72
C LYS A 104 -4.45 7.24 -12.66
N SER A 105 -5.67 7.32 -13.15
CA SER A 105 -6.26 6.30 -14.02
C SER A 105 -5.44 6.03 -15.29
N GLU A 106 -4.88 7.10 -15.87
CA GLU A 106 -4.03 7.03 -17.07
C GLU A 106 -2.63 6.44 -16.81
N ILE A 107 -2.19 6.44 -15.55
CA ILE A 107 -0.89 5.86 -15.15
C ILE A 107 -1.03 4.37 -14.80
N GLY A 108 -2.02 4.05 -13.97
CA GLY A 108 -2.34 2.68 -13.56
C GLY A 108 -1.51 2.15 -12.40
N THR A 109 -2.13 1.28 -11.61
CA THR A 109 -1.52 0.62 -10.44
C THR A 109 -0.26 -0.18 -10.78
N PRO A 110 -0.20 -0.99 -11.87
CA PRO A 110 1.00 -1.75 -12.18
C PRO A 110 2.23 -0.89 -12.39
N PHE A 111 2.08 0.22 -13.10
CA PHE A 111 3.19 1.13 -13.36
C PHE A 111 3.70 1.76 -12.05
N VAL A 112 2.81 2.31 -11.22
CA VAL A 112 3.18 2.92 -9.93
C VAL A 112 3.85 1.91 -9.00
N TYR A 113 3.35 0.68 -8.95
CA TYR A 113 3.94 -0.38 -8.13
C TYR A 113 5.40 -0.67 -8.51
N TYR A 114 5.67 -0.91 -9.79
CA TYR A 114 7.03 -1.18 -10.25
C TYR A 114 7.92 0.06 -10.21
N PHE A 115 7.36 1.23 -10.48
CA PHE A 115 8.09 2.49 -10.32
C PHE A 115 8.61 2.64 -8.88
N LEU A 116 7.76 2.50 -7.87
CA LEU A 116 8.17 2.64 -6.46
C LEU A 116 9.19 1.59 -6.04
N LYS A 117 9.06 0.35 -6.53
CA LYS A 117 10.08 -0.68 -6.29
C LYS A 117 11.45 -0.30 -6.85
N ASN A 118 11.49 0.20 -8.08
CA ASN A 118 12.74 0.60 -8.73
C ASN A 118 13.31 1.91 -8.15
N ALA A 119 12.45 2.83 -7.72
CA ALA A 119 12.84 4.12 -7.15
C ALA A 119 13.29 4.03 -5.69
N LEU A 120 13.18 2.87 -5.04
CA LEU A 120 13.50 2.72 -3.61
C LEU A 120 14.88 3.29 -3.22
N PRO A 121 15.99 3.02 -3.92
CA PRO A 121 17.28 3.61 -3.57
C PRO A 121 17.28 5.15 -3.63
N THR A 122 16.58 5.73 -4.60
CA THR A 122 16.43 7.18 -4.74
C THR A 122 15.61 7.74 -3.58
N ILE A 123 14.49 7.10 -3.24
CA ILE A 123 13.61 7.48 -2.14
C ILE A 123 14.35 7.43 -0.80
N GLU A 124 15.09 6.37 -0.53
CA GLU A 124 15.93 6.22 0.67
C GLU A 124 17.04 7.29 0.74
N GLY A 125 17.61 7.64 -0.40
CA GLY A 125 18.62 8.71 -0.50
C GLY A 125 18.05 10.10 -0.22
N MET A 126 16.76 10.32 -0.45
CA MET A 126 16.05 11.58 -0.17
C MET A 126 15.49 11.63 1.27
N ALA A 127 15.48 10.52 2.00
CA ALA A 127 14.97 10.46 3.36
C ALA A 127 15.82 11.31 4.32
N SER A 128 15.15 11.94 5.27
CA SER A 128 15.76 12.75 6.32
C SER A 128 15.70 12.07 7.69
N GLY A 129 16.58 12.49 8.61
CA GLY A 129 16.65 11.96 9.97
C GLY A 129 18.01 11.32 10.26
N SER A 130 18.63 11.70 11.39
CA SER A 130 19.96 11.20 11.80
C SER A 130 19.90 9.80 12.42
N THR A 131 18.88 9.53 13.21
CA THR A 131 18.73 8.25 13.95
C THR A 131 17.67 7.35 13.28
N PHE A 132 16.57 7.93 12.86
CA PHE A 132 15.48 7.22 12.17
C PHE A 132 15.17 7.97 10.88
N LYS A 133 15.52 7.36 9.75
CA LYS A 133 15.20 7.92 8.44
C LYS A 133 13.70 7.84 8.18
N GLU A 134 13.13 8.93 7.69
CA GLU A 134 11.76 9.02 7.24
C GLU A 134 11.66 9.83 5.95
N VAL A 135 10.77 9.41 5.07
CA VAL A 135 10.39 10.14 3.87
C VAL A 135 9.14 10.95 4.17
N SER A 136 9.25 12.28 4.13
CA SER A 136 8.10 13.17 4.31
C SER A 136 7.13 13.11 3.14
N GLY A 137 5.90 13.59 3.35
CA GLY A 137 4.92 13.68 2.26
C GLY A 137 5.38 14.60 1.12
N SER A 138 6.05 15.72 1.43
CA SER A 138 6.64 16.62 0.42
C SER A 138 7.77 15.93 -0.33
N THR A 139 8.71 15.31 0.38
CA THR A 139 9.81 14.55 -0.23
C THR A 139 9.28 13.46 -1.17
N MET A 140 8.26 12.70 -0.73
CA MET A 140 7.67 11.65 -1.56
C MET A 140 7.04 12.20 -2.84
N LYS A 141 6.38 13.35 -2.78
CA LYS A 141 5.80 14.03 -3.95
C LYS A 141 6.85 14.45 -4.96
N ASP A 142 8.03 14.86 -4.50
CA ASP A 142 9.10 15.45 -5.30
C ASP A 142 10.09 14.41 -5.85
N VAL A 143 9.90 13.11 -5.51
CA VAL A 143 10.74 12.04 -6.06
C VAL A 143 10.70 12.06 -7.58
N PRO A 144 11.85 12.19 -8.27
CA PRO A 144 11.91 12.28 -9.73
C PRO A 144 11.34 11.03 -10.40
N ALA A 145 10.55 11.21 -11.43
CA ALA A 145 9.97 10.16 -12.23
C ALA A 145 10.21 10.39 -13.72
N LEU A 146 10.45 9.31 -14.45
CA LEU A 146 10.44 9.30 -15.90
C LEU A 146 9.13 8.64 -16.35
N ILE A 147 8.27 9.40 -17.00
CA ILE A 147 6.89 9.03 -17.29
C ILE A 147 6.78 8.69 -18.77
N PRO A 148 6.41 7.45 -19.11
CA PRO A 148 6.18 7.05 -20.50
C PRO A 148 5.02 7.83 -21.14
N ASP A 149 4.98 7.84 -22.45
CA ASP A 149 3.83 8.33 -23.20
C ASP A 149 2.57 7.45 -22.94
N SER A 150 1.41 7.99 -23.23
CA SER A 150 0.12 7.34 -22.95
C SER A 150 -0.05 6.00 -23.67
N GLU A 151 0.48 5.85 -24.88
CA GLU A 151 0.43 4.60 -25.64
C GLU A 151 1.25 3.50 -24.96
N THR A 152 2.47 3.83 -24.53
CA THR A 152 3.35 2.92 -23.79
C THR A 152 2.73 2.50 -22.47
N LEU A 153 2.15 3.44 -21.71
CA LEU A 153 1.45 3.16 -20.45
C LEU A 153 0.23 2.27 -20.66
N ALA A 154 -0.57 2.54 -21.70
CA ALA A 154 -1.74 1.71 -22.02
C ALA A 154 -1.34 0.26 -22.32
N LYS A 155 -0.35 0.04 -23.18
CA LYS A 155 0.20 -1.29 -23.49
C LYS A 155 0.76 -2.01 -22.26
N PHE A 156 1.46 -1.27 -21.40
CA PHE A 156 2.01 -1.83 -20.17
C PHE A 156 0.90 -2.27 -19.21
N ASN A 157 -0.12 -1.44 -19.01
CA ASN A 157 -1.24 -1.76 -18.13
C ASN A 157 -2.11 -2.87 -18.71
N GLU A 158 -2.34 -2.92 -20.02
CA GLU A 158 -3.04 -4.00 -20.70
C GLU A 158 -2.34 -5.36 -20.50
N PHE A 159 -1.00 -5.37 -20.57
CA PHE A 159 -0.21 -6.57 -20.32
C PHE A 159 -0.19 -6.96 -18.83
N CYS A 160 0.06 -6.01 -17.93
CA CYS A 160 0.23 -6.28 -16.50
C CYS A 160 -1.10 -6.50 -15.77
N GLY A 161 -2.18 -5.85 -16.19
CA GLY A 161 -3.48 -5.90 -15.50
C GLY A 161 -3.99 -7.32 -15.26
N PRO A 162 -4.13 -8.16 -16.31
CA PRO A 162 -4.56 -9.56 -16.15
C PRO A 162 -3.65 -10.38 -15.24
N LEU A 163 -2.32 -10.15 -15.30
CA LEU A 163 -1.35 -10.84 -14.44
C LEU A 163 -1.52 -10.45 -12.97
N PHE A 164 -1.76 -9.17 -12.69
CA PHE A 164 -2.03 -8.68 -11.34
C PHE A 164 -3.36 -9.24 -10.81
N GLY A 165 -4.41 -9.26 -11.64
CA GLY A 165 -5.70 -9.86 -11.28
C GLY A 165 -5.57 -11.36 -10.96
N GLN A 166 -4.84 -12.10 -11.78
CA GLN A 166 -4.58 -13.52 -11.52
C GLN A 166 -3.78 -13.72 -10.22
N GLN A 167 -2.75 -12.93 -9.98
CA GLN A 167 -1.97 -13.01 -8.75
C GLN A 167 -2.84 -12.71 -7.53
N GLN A 168 -3.67 -11.66 -7.57
CA GLN A 168 -4.58 -11.31 -6.48
C GLN A 168 -5.54 -12.47 -6.18
N MET A 169 -6.10 -13.10 -7.19
CA MET A 169 -6.97 -14.27 -7.04
C MET A 169 -6.24 -15.45 -6.38
N LEU A 170 -5.03 -15.76 -6.84
CA LEU A 170 -4.21 -16.84 -6.29
C LEU A 170 -3.80 -16.57 -4.84
N GLU A 171 -3.45 -15.34 -4.48
CA GLU A 171 -3.14 -14.96 -3.11
C GLU A 171 -4.35 -15.12 -2.19
N ARG A 172 -5.57 -14.75 -2.64
CA ARG A 172 -6.82 -15.00 -1.91
C ARG A 172 -7.09 -16.49 -1.72
N GLN A 173 -6.89 -17.30 -2.75
CA GLN A 173 -7.05 -18.74 -2.66
C GLN A 173 -6.06 -19.36 -1.67
N ASN A 174 -4.80 -18.93 -1.69
CA ASN A 174 -3.78 -19.39 -0.74
C ASN A 174 -4.15 -19.05 0.72
N GLN A 175 -4.69 -17.85 0.97
CA GLN A 175 -5.17 -17.47 2.31
C GLN A 175 -6.33 -18.37 2.76
N SER A 176 -7.30 -18.63 1.88
CA SER A 176 -8.44 -19.51 2.18
C SER A 176 -7.99 -20.96 2.46
N LEU A 177 -7.06 -21.46 1.65
CA LEU A 177 -6.50 -22.82 1.84
C LEU A 177 -5.70 -22.92 3.14
N ALA A 178 -4.93 -21.89 3.50
CA ALA A 178 -4.21 -21.84 4.78
C ALA A 178 -5.18 -21.83 5.96
N ALA A 179 -6.23 -21.02 5.92
CA ALA A 179 -7.26 -20.98 6.96
C ALA A 179 -7.98 -22.34 7.10
N LEU A 180 -8.31 -22.99 5.98
CA LEU A 180 -8.92 -24.31 5.98
C LEU A 180 -7.98 -25.36 6.60
N ARG A 181 -6.72 -25.40 6.18
CA ARG A 181 -5.70 -26.30 6.78
C ARG A 181 -5.63 -26.09 8.29
N ASP A 182 -5.50 -24.86 8.76
CA ASP A 182 -5.34 -24.53 10.17
C ASP A 182 -6.59 -24.88 11.00
N SER A 183 -7.78 -24.88 10.39
CA SER A 183 -9.01 -25.33 11.02
C SER A 183 -9.16 -26.84 11.10
N LEU A 184 -8.55 -27.57 10.18
CA LEU A 184 -8.66 -29.04 10.10
C LEU A 184 -7.56 -29.78 10.88
N LEU A 185 -6.33 -29.24 10.91
CA LEU A 185 -5.21 -29.88 11.58
C LEU A 185 -5.50 -30.27 13.03
N PRO A 186 -6.07 -29.41 13.91
CA PRO A 186 -6.39 -29.79 15.28
C PRO A 186 -7.41 -30.95 15.36
N LYS A 187 -8.33 -31.03 14.39
CA LYS A 187 -9.36 -32.10 14.36
C LYS A 187 -8.83 -33.44 13.89
N LEU A 188 -7.74 -33.43 13.13
CA LEU A 188 -7.10 -34.66 12.64
C LEU A 188 -6.05 -35.19 13.60
N MET A 189 -5.59 -34.35 14.54
CA MET A 189 -4.55 -34.70 15.53
C MET A 189 -5.12 -35.02 16.93
N SER A 190 -6.44 -34.88 17.10
CA SER A 190 -7.19 -35.29 18.32
C SER A 190 -7.75 -36.69 18.16
#